data_e60943279a3f3bde64de8417bee15bd5
#
_entry.id   e60943279a3f3bde64de8417bee15bd5
#
_cell.length_a   1.000
_cell.length_b   1.000
_cell.length_c   1.000
_cell.angle_alpha   90.00
_cell.angle_beta   90.00
_cell.angle_gamma   90.00
#
_symmetry.space_group_name_H-M   'P 1'
#
loop_
_entity.id
_entity.type
_entity.pdbx_description
1 polymer ?
#
loop_
_entity_poly.entity_id
_entity_poly.type
_entity_poly.pdbx_seq_one_letter_code
_entity_poly.pdbx_strand_id
1 'polypeptide(L)'
;MSTPNKQKPVEDSSLSPGFFRHIAIIAYDALLLLALLFLATALVLPFNNGEAFSSSQFFFPIYILLVSFIYYGWFWTHGGQTLGMKTWKIKIQTLDKQPVTWALAFKRFILALFSWGVGGLGFLWKFVDKKRFTWHDHLSKTSLFFEQDSPKD
;
A
#
# COMPACT_ATOMS: atom_id res chain seq x y z
N MET A 1 -14.30 -46.98 -15.75
CA MET A 1 -14.92 -46.30 -14.59
C MET A 1 -13.99 -45.12 -14.25
N SER A 2 -14.28 -43.95 -14.80
CA SER A 2 -13.45 -42.74 -14.63
C SER A 2 -13.77 -42.12 -13.26
N THR A 3 -12.79 -42.08 -12.38
CA THR A 3 -12.89 -41.38 -11.11
C THR A 3 -13.11 -39.90 -11.35
N PRO A 4 -14.12 -39.26 -10.72
CA PRO A 4 -14.28 -37.80 -10.84
C PRO A 4 -13.10 -37.14 -10.18
N ASN A 5 -12.38 -36.33 -10.96
CA ASN A 5 -11.34 -35.44 -10.49
C ASN A 5 -11.96 -34.48 -9.46
N LYS A 6 -11.68 -34.71 -8.18
CA LYS A 6 -11.99 -33.76 -7.11
C LYS A 6 -11.17 -32.50 -7.37
N GLN A 7 -11.73 -31.58 -8.12
CA GLN A 7 -11.24 -30.19 -8.16
C GLN A 7 -11.20 -29.72 -6.71
N LYS A 8 -9.98 -29.50 -6.18
CA LYS A 8 -9.80 -28.79 -4.93
C LYS A 8 -10.61 -27.49 -5.03
N PRO A 9 -11.34 -27.09 -3.97
CA PRO A 9 -12.01 -25.80 -3.97
C PRO A 9 -10.98 -24.75 -4.37
N VAL A 10 -11.26 -24.00 -5.42
CA VAL A 10 -10.48 -22.81 -5.78
C VAL A 10 -10.56 -21.92 -4.54
N GLU A 11 -9.49 -21.91 -3.76
CA GLU A 11 -9.37 -21.06 -2.59
C GLU A 11 -9.65 -19.65 -3.10
N ASP A 12 -10.68 -19.00 -2.58
CA ASP A 12 -11.24 -17.77 -3.12
C ASP A 12 -10.16 -16.67 -3.07
N SER A 13 -9.31 -16.65 -4.11
CA SER A 13 -8.21 -15.69 -4.30
C SER A 13 -8.71 -14.24 -4.44
N SER A 14 -10.03 -14.04 -4.30
CA SER A 14 -10.68 -12.72 -4.30
C SER A 14 -10.63 -12.03 -2.94
N LEU A 15 -10.26 -12.74 -1.86
CA LEU A 15 -10.22 -12.15 -0.52
C LEU A 15 -8.92 -11.37 -0.31
N SER A 16 -9.07 -10.14 0.13
CA SER A 16 -7.96 -9.31 0.61
C SER A 16 -7.28 -9.95 1.85
N PRO A 17 -5.97 -9.74 2.05
CA PRO A 17 -5.26 -10.29 3.20
C PRO A 17 -5.90 -9.89 4.53
N GLY A 18 -5.81 -10.77 5.52
CA GLY A 18 -6.34 -10.52 6.86
C GLY A 18 -5.77 -9.24 7.51
N PHE A 19 -6.47 -8.72 8.51
CA PHE A 19 -6.13 -7.47 9.18
C PHE A 19 -4.70 -7.47 9.75
N PHE A 20 -4.31 -8.49 10.51
CA PHE A 20 -2.98 -8.56 11.12
C PHE A 20 -1.85 -8.57 10.07
N ARG A 21 -2.06 -9.29 8.98
CA ARG A 21 -1.10 -9.32 7.86
C ARG A 21 -0.99 -7.95 7.19
N HIS A 22 -2.11 -7.25 7.03
CA HIS A 22 -2.12 -5.89 6.50
C HIS A 22 -1.36 -4.91 7.42
N ILE A 23 -1.57 -4.99 8.74
CA ILE A 23 -0.83 -4.17 9.71
C ILE A 23 0.66 -4.48 9.68
N ALA A 24 1.06 -5.75 9.59
CA ALA A 24 2.46 -6.14 9.50
C ALA A 24 3.14 -5.56 8.25
N ILE A 25 2.46 -5.55 7.09
CA ILE A 25 2.93 -4.91 5.87
C ILE A 25 3.12 -3.41 6.09
N ILE A 26 2.10 -2.73 6.64
CA ILE A 26 2.16 -1.29 6.92
C ILE A 26 3.31 -0.97 7.86
N ALA A 27 3.49 -1.73 8.93
CA ALA A 27 4.57 -1.52 9.90
C ALA A 27 5.95 -1.68 9.27
N TYR A 28 6.14 -2.70 8.44
CA TYR A 28 7.40 -2.93 7.73
C TYR A 28 7.69 -1.80 6.74
N ASP A 29 6.71 -1.44 5.91
CA ASP A 29 6.85 -0.35 4.95
C ASP A 29 7.04 1.01 5.64
N ALA A 30 6.40 1.23 6.79
CA ALA A 30 6.58 2.45 7.58
C ALA A 30 8.01 2.60 8.10
N LEU A 31 8.66 1.52 8.54
CA LEU A 31 10.07 1.53 8.95
C LEU A 31 10.99 1.88 7.78
N LEU A 32 10.74 1.31 6.61
CA LEU A 32 11.53 1.60 5.41
C LEU A 32 11.31 3.04 4.94
N LEU A 33 10.06 3.50 4.95
CA LEU A 33 9.72 4.88 4.62
C LEU A 33 10.37 5.85 5.60
N LEU A 34 10.34 5.54 6.90
CA LEU A 34 10.99 6.37 7.93
C LEU A 34 12.48 6.51 7.65
N ALA A 35 13.19 5.43 7.34
CA ALA A 35 14.60 5.46 6.96
C ALA A 35 14.84 6.33 5.71
N LEU A 36 13.98 6.21 4.70
CA LEU A 36 14.03 7.04 3.50
C LEU A 36 13.80 8.53 3.82
N LEU A 37 12.83 8.84 4.68
CA LEU A 37 12.53 10.21 5.09
C LEU A 37 13.65 10.84 5.91
N PHE A 38 14.35 10.06 6.75
CA PHE A 38 15.58 10.52 7.41
C PHE A 38 16.66 10.89 6.41
N LEU A 39 16.88 10.02 5.41
CA LEU A 39 17.86 10.32 4.35
C LEU A 39 17.45 11.55 3.53
N ALA A 40 16.18 11.62 3.12
CA ALA A 40 15.64 12.73 2.37
C ALA A 40 15.75 14.05 3.15
N THR A 41 15.47 14.05 4.46
CA THR A 41 15.64 15.21 5.33
C THR A 41 17.10 15.60 5.44
N ALA A 42 18.01 14.66 5.64
CA ALA A 42 19.45 14.92 5.71
C ALA A 42 19.99 15.58 4.44
N LEU A 43 19.46 15.21 3.27
CA LEU A 43 19.85 15.82 1.98
C LEU A 43 19.38 17.28 1.83
N VAL A 44 18.26 17.63 2.44
CA VAL A 44 17.69 19.00 2.35
C VAL A 44 18.19 19.91 3.48
N LEU A 45 18.67 19.34 4.59
CA LEU A 45 19.13 20.07 5.77
C LEU A 45 20.20 21.15 5.46
N PRO A 46 21.21 20.91 4.61
CA PRO A 46 22.21 21.91 4.26
C PRO A 46 21.62 23.18 3.62
N PHE A 47 20.49 23.07 2.92
CA PHE A 47 19.80 24.22 2.30
C PHE A 47 19.05 25.07 3.33
N ASN A 48 18.90 24.56 4.56
CA ASN A 48 18.36 25.29 5.71
C ASN A 48 19.46 25.65 6.73
N ASN A 49 20.69 25.91 6.27
CA ASN A 49 21.85 26.23 7.10
C ASN A 49 22.18 25.17 8.17
N GLY A 50 21.76 23.93 7.95
CA GLY A 50 21.92 22.83 8.93
C GLY A 50 20.95 22.89 10.12
N GLU A 51 20.02 23.84 10.14
CA GLU A 51 19.04 24.00 11.20
C GLU A 51 17.80 23.13 10.94
N ALA A 52 17.14 22.69 12.02
CA ALA A 52 15.88 21.97 11.93
C ALA A 52 14.79 22.84 11.28
N PHE A 53 13.94 22.22 10.46
CA PHE A 53 12.81 22.91 9.85
C PHE A 53 11.78 23.34 10.90
N SER A 54 11.40 24.60 10.89
CA SER A 54 10.40 25.13 11.80
C SER A 54 8.98 24.83 11.30
N SER A 55 8.01 24.83 12.21
CA SER A 55 6.59 24.64 11.87
C SER A 55 6.01 25.73 10.95
N SER A 56 6.67 26.88 10.84
CA SER A 56 6.29 27.95 9.89
C SER A 56 6.70 27.65 8.45
N GLN A 57 7.62 26.73 8.23
CA GLN A 57 8.10 26.34 6.90
C GLN A 57 7.19 25.27 6.29
N PHE A 58 6.04 25.68 5.80
CA PHE A 58 5.00 24.78 5.26
C PHE A 58 5.44 23.93 4.05
N PHE A 59 6.53 24.30 3.37
CA PHE A 59 7.07 23.52 2.25
C PHE A 59 7.65 22.16 2.71
N PHE A 60 8.15 22.07 3.95
CA PHE A 60 8.75 20.83 4.44
C PHE A 60 7.73 19.68 4.59
N PRO A 61 6.55 19.86 5.19
CA PRO A 61 5.49 18.85 5.15
C PRO A 61 5.09 18.41 3.74
N ILE A 62 5.02 19.36 2.79
CA ILE A 62 4.71 19.05 1.40
C ILE A 62 5.83 18.17 0.79
N TYR A 63 7.09 18.49 1.05
CA TYR A 63 8.23 17.71 0.63
C TYR A 63 8.17 16.27 1.17
N ILE A 64 7.89 16.10 2.46
CA ILE A 64 7.73 14.79 3.11
C ILE A 64 6.58 13.99 2.47
N LEU A 65 5.44 14.62 2.21
CA LEU A 65 4.32 13.99 1.52
C LEU A 65 4.68 13.58 0.09
N LEU A 66 5.43 14.42 -0.63
CA LEU A 66 5.87 14.12 -1.99
C LEU A 66 6.83 12.93 -2.02
N VAL A 67 7.82 12.89 -1.13
CA VAL A 67 8.76 11.77 -1.00
C VAL A 67 7.99 10.49 -0.67
N SER A 68 7.04 10.55 0.27
CA SER A 68 6.19 9.42 0.64
C SER A 68 5.34 8.93 -0.54
N PHE A 69 4.74 9.86 -1.30
CA PHE A 69 3.96 9.52 -2.48
C PHE A 69 4.84 8.86 -3.57
N ILE A 70 6.03 9.41 -3.83
CA ILE A 70 6.95 8.83 -4.81
C ILE A 70 7.35 7.41 -4.41
N TYR A 71 7.63 7.19 -3.11
CA TYR A 71 7.96 5.87 -2.58
C TYR A 71 6.83 4.85 -2.86
N TYR A 72 5.63 5.10 -2.36
CA TYR A 72 4.51 4.18 -2.56
C TYR A 72 4.08 4.09 -4.01
N GLY A 73 3.97 5.22 -4.71
CA GLY A 73 3.56 5.29 -6.11
C GLY A 73 4.49 4.52 -7.03
N TRP A 74 5.80 4.62 -6.81
CA TRP A 74 6.78 3.86 -7.56
C TRP A 74 6.57 2.35 -7.42
N PHE A 75 6.49 1.86 -6.18
CA PHE A 75 6.30 0.44 -5.93
C PHE A 75 4.95 -0.09 -6.44
N TRP A 76 3.89 0.68 -6.30
CA TRP A 76 2.57 0.27 -6.76
C TRP A 76 2.45 0.23 -8.28
N THR A 77 3.14 1.11 -9.00
CA THR A 77 3.09 1.18 -10.47
C THR A 77 4.11 0.27 -11.16
N HIS A 78 5.27 0.00 -10.53
CA HIS A 78 6.38 -0.75 -11.12
C HIS A 78 6.52 -2.18 -10.57
N GLY A 79 5.46 -2.80 -10.17
CA GLY A 79 5.50 -4.20 -9.71
C GLY A 79 4.28 -4.54 -8.87
N GLY A 80 3.54 -3.52 -8.42
CA GLY A 80 2.37 -3.71 -7.59
C GLY A 80 2.69 -4.22 -6.19
N GLN A 81 3.95 -4.11 -5.73
CA GLN A 81 4.38 -4.64 -4.43
C GLN A 81 5.39 -3.70 -3.79
N THR A 82 5.13 -3.26 -2.56
CA THR A 82 6.16 -2.71 -1.68
C THR A 82 7.05 -3.84 -1.14
N LEU A 83 8.13 -3.50 -0.47
CA LEU A 83 9.01 -4.50 0.15
C LEU A 83 8.26 -5.29 1.24
N GLY A 84 7.40 -4.63 2.02
CA GLY A 84 6.53 -5.30 2.98
C GLY A 84 5.54 -6.24 2.30
N MET A 85 4.88 -5.82 1.23
CA MET A 85 3.96 -6.67 0.47
C MET A 85 4.66 -7.90 -0.12
N LYS A 86 5.88 -7.73 -0.63
CA LYS A 86 6.67 -8.81 -1.22
C LYS A 86 6.99 -9.91 -0.20
N THR A 87 7.32 -9.53 1.04
CA THR A 87 7.57 -10.48 2.14
C THR A 87 6.37 -11.38 2.42
N TRP A 88 5.15 -10.88 2.21
CA TRP A 88 3.91 -11.60 2.47
C TRP A 88 3.24 -12.15 1.19
N LYS A 89 3.93 -12.12 0.04
CA LYS A 89 3.40 -12.54 -1.27
C LYS A 89 2.05 -11.88 -1.58
N ILE A 90 1.98 -10.56 -1.38
CA ILE A 90 0.77 -9.76 -1.60
C ILE A 90 1.07 -8.73 -2.67
N LYS A 91 0.12 -8.50 -3.56
CA LYS A 91 0.21 -7.56 -4.67
C LYS A 91 -0.99 -6.63 -4.67
N ILE A 92 -0.75 -5.35 -4.99
CA ILE A 92 -1.81 -4.39 -5.24
C ILE A 92 -2.20 -4.43 -6.71
N GLN A 93 -3.49 -4.52 -6.98
CA GLN A 93 -4.06 -4.51 -8.33
C GLN A 93 -5.40 -3.81 -8.30
N THR A 94 -5.91 -3.45 -9.48
CA THR A 94 -7.33 -3.05 -9.61
C THR A 94 -8.24 -4.22 -9.30
N LEU A 95 -9.53 -3.96 -9.09
CA LEU A 95 -10.53 -5.02 -8.88
C LEU A 95 -10.64 -5.97 -10.08
N ASP A 96 -10.25 -5.49 -11.27
CA ASP A 96 -10.16 -6.27 -12.52
C ASP A 96 -8.79 -6.95 -12.69
N LYS A 97 -7.97 -7.01 -11.61
CA LYS A 97 -6.62 -7.61 -11.57
C LYS A 97 -5.62 -6.98 -12.56
N GLN A 98 -5.84 -5.73 -12.94
CA GLN A 98 -4.91 -4.96 -13.78
C GLN A 98 -3.86 -4.23 -12.93
N PRO A 99 -2.69 -3.90 -13.51
CA PRO A 99 -1.67 -3.09 -12.84
C PRO A 99 -2.22 -1.72 -12.42
N VAL A 100 -1.70 -1.19 -11.31
CA VAL A 100 -2.06 0.14 -10.82
C VAL A 100 -1.34 1.20 -11.65
N THR A 101 -2.08 2.19 -12.15
CA THR A 101 -1.51 3.36 -12.84
C THR A 101 -1.14 4.46 -11.83
N TRP A 102 -0.31 5.44 -12.24
CA TRP A 102 0.05 6.59 -11.40
C TRP A 102 -1.17 7.39 -10.92
N ALA A 103 -2.19 7.54 -11.75
CA ALA A 103 -3.43 8.23 -11.37
C ALA A 103 -4.18 7.48 -10.27
N LEU A 104 -4.26 6.15 -10.37
CA LEU A 104 -4.86 5.31 -9.33
C LEU A 104 -4.02 5.28 -8.05
N ALA A 105 -2.70 5.24 -8.17
CA ALA A 105 -1.78 5.32 -7.04
C ALA A 105 -1.95 6.65 -6.28
N PHE A 106 -2.04 7.78 -6.99
CA PHE A 106 -2.29 9.09 -6.39
C PHE A 106 -3.64 9.13 -5.66
N LYS A 107 -4.71 8.70 -6.33
CA LYS A 107 -6.05 8.63 -5.73
C LYS A 107 -6.03 7.78 -4.46
N ARG A 108 -5.40 6.61 -4.51
CA ARG A 108 -5.27 5.71 -3.36
C ARG A 108 -4.48 6.36 -2.22
N PHE A 109 -3.37 7.03 -2.52
CA PHE A 109 -2.54 7.70 -1.54
C PHE A 109 -3.32 8.80 -0.79
N ILE A 110 -4.03 9.67 -1.52
CA ILE A 110 -4.86 10.71 -0.92
C ILE A 110 -5.97 10.12 -0.05
N LEU A 111 -6.66 9.08 -0.53
CA LEU A 111 -7.71 8.41 0.24
C LEU A 111 -7.16 7.70 1.50
N ALA A 112 -5.93 7.17 1.42
CA ALA A 112 -5.26 6.59 2.58
C ALA A 112 -4.90 7.66 3.62
N LEU A 113 -4.43 8.84 3.20
CA LEU A 113 -4.20 9.97 4.11
C LEU A 113 -5.50 10.40 4.83
N PHE A 114 -6.61 10.51 4.10
CA PHE A 114 -7.91 10.77 4.71
C PHE A 114 -8.32 9.68 5.71
N SER A 115 -8.12 8.41 5.36
CA SER A 115 -8.42 7.28 6.23
C SER A 115 -7.62 7.33 7.55
N TRP A 116 -6.36 7.75 7.48
CA TRP A 116 -5.51 8.00 8.64
C TRP A 116 -5.95 9.23 9.44
N GLY A 117 -6.30 10.31 8.76
CA GLY A 117 -6.76 11.57 9.38
C GLY A 117 -8.05 11.40 10.20
N VAL A 118 -8.90 10.45 9.83
CA VAL A 118 -10.14 10.11 10.58
C VAL A 118 -9.89 8.98 11.59
N GLY A 119 -8.67 8.94 12.20
CA GLY A 119 -8.34 7.98 13.25
C GLY A 119 -8.22 6.53 12.79
N GLY A 120 -7.94 6.29 11.50
CA GLY A 120 -7.78 4.94 10.95
C GLY A 120 -9.09 4.19 10.72
N LEU A 121 -10.26 4.83 10.86
CA LEU A 121 -11.57 4.19 10.69
C LEU A 121 -11.72 3.51 9.32
N GLY A 122 -11.11 4.07 8.28
CA GLY A 122 -11.11 3.46 6.95
C GLY A 122 -10.39 2.10 6.90
N PHE A 123 -9.40 1.87 7.78
CA PHE A 123 -8.76 0.55 7.94
C PHE A 123 -9.61 -0.39 8.77
N LEU A 124 -10.28 0.11 9.81
CA LEU A 124 -11.17 -0.68 10.67
C LEU A 124 -12.40 -1.18 9.91
N TRP A 125 -12.81 -0.49 8.85
CA TRP A 125 -13.88 -0.93 7.96
C TRP A 125 -13.68 -2.35 7.41
N LYS A 126 -12.43 -2.78 7.33
CA LYS A 126 -12.05 -4.14 6.91
C LYS A 126 -12.64 -5.25 7.77
N PHE A 127 -13.01 -4.96 9.03
CA PHE A 127 -13.68 -5.94 9.91
C PHE A 127 -15.16 -6.13 9.57
N VAL A 128 -15.78 -5.10 8.99
CA VAL A 128 -17.22 -5.10 8.65
C VAL A 128 -17.44 -5.55 7.20
N ASP A 129 -16.45 -5.29 6.33
CA ASP A 129 -16.56 -5.59 4.91
C ASP A 129 -16.36 -7.08 4.62
N LYS A 130 -17.32 -7.69 3.89
CA LYS A 130 -17.29 -9.11 3.51
C LYS A 130 -16.08 -9.49 2.66
N LYS A 131 -15.58 -8.55 1.83
CA LYS A 131 -14.38 -8.73 0.99
C LYS A 131 -13.09 -8.31 1.68
N ARG A 132 -13.18 -7.83 2.93
CA ARG A 132 -12.06 -7.31 3.71
C ARG A 132 -11.33 -6.15 3.04
N PHE A 133 -12.06 -5.30 2.31
CA PHE A 133 -11.54 -4.10 1.70
C PHE A 133 -11.58 -2.93 2.69
N THR A 134 -10.63 -2.01 2.56
CA THR A 134 -10.62 -0.73 3.27
C THR A 134 -11.39 0.31 2.46
N TRP A 135 -11.68 1.47 3.06
CA TRP A 135 -12.35 2.55 2.32
C TRP A 135 -11.58 3.00 1.09
N HIS A 136 -10.26 3.16 1.23
CA HIS A 136 -9.44 3.55 0.09
C HIS A 136 -9.35 2.46 -0.97
N ASP A 137 -9.52 1.18 -0.62
CA ASP A 137 -9.63 0.08 -1.59
C ASP A 137 -10.91 0.24 -2.43
N HIS A 138 -12.06 0.44 -1.79
CA HIS A 138 -13.33 0.63 -2.49
C HIS A 138 -13.34 1.88 -3.39
N LEU A 139 -12.89 3.01 -2.86
CA LEU A 139 -12.95 4.31 -3.55
C LEU A 139 -11.92 4.42 -4.68
N SER A 140 -10.76 3.76 -4.57
CA SER A 140 -9.75 3.72 -5.64
C SER A 140 -9.95 2.58 -6.62
N LYS A 141 -10.91 1.68 -6.36
CA LYS A 141 -11.12 0.44 -7.14
C LYS A 141 -9.85 -0.41 -7.24
N THR A 142 -9.02 -0.39 -6.21
CA THR A 142 -7.80 -1.19 -6.09
C THR A 142 -7.81 -1.91 -4.76
N SER A 143 -7.18 -3.08 -4.67
CA SER A 143 -7.04 -3.80 -3.42
C SER A 143 -5.78 -4.64 -3.38
N LEU A 144 -5.51 -5.20 -2.20
CA LEU A 144 -4.44 -6.14 -1.96
C LEU A 144 -4.95 -7.56 -2.21
N PHE A 145 -4.27 -8.28 -3.09
CA PHE A 145 -4.55 -9.67 -3.41
C PHE A 145 -3.32 -10.54 -3.12
N PHE A 146 -3.53 -11.82 -2.86
CA PHE A 146 -2.43 -12.77 -2.81
C PHE A 146 -1.82 -12.92 -4.21
N GLU A 147 -0.49 -12.92 -4.28
CA GLU A 147 0.22 -13.24 -5.51
C GLU A 147 -0.05 -14.70 -5.85
N GLN A 148 -0.68 -14.94 -6.99
CA GLN A 148 -0.84 -16.30 -7.50
C GLN A 148 0.52 -16.73 -8.03
N ASP A 149 1.07 -17.81 -7.48
CA ASP A 149 2.24 -18.46 -8.07
C ASP A 149 1.83 -18.87 -9.49
N SER A 150 2.34 -18.15 -10.50
CA SER A 150 2.21 -18.61 -11.90
C SER A 150 2.88 -19.99 -11.97
N PRO A 151 2.24 -21.01 -12.58
CA PRO A 151 2.95 -22.25 -12.85
C PRO A 151 4.25 -21.88 -13.54
N LYS A 152 5.37 -22.32 -12.99
CA LYS A 152 6.65 -22.24 -13.68
C LYS A 152 6.57 -23.22 -14.84
N ASP A 153 6.47 -22.69 -16.05
CA ASP A 153 6.72 -23.44 -17.29
C ASP A 153 8.17 -23.92 -17.32
#